data_ee62a55ccadacb53e86efaf55fa1a69b
#
_entry.id   ee62a55ccadacb53e86efaf55fa1a69b
#
_cell.length_a   1.000
_cell.length_b   1.000
_cell.length_c   1.000
_cell.angle_alpha   90.00
_cell.angle_beta   90.00
_cell.angle_gamma   90.00
#
_symmetry.space_group_name_H-M   'P 1'
#
loop_
_entity.id
_entity.type
_entity.pdbx_description
1 polymer ?
#
loop_
_entity_poly.entity_id
_entity_poly.type
_entity_poly.pdbx_seq_one_letter_code
_entity_poly.pdbx_strand_id
1 'polypeptide(L)'
;IPTNAHQAMQAAAQFGVKPVIGFGWSSGDGIPDLASTSEPSNNSFTNMETRQNFRAMVAAFAVQYHPAYLFLGNETNSYFVTHTQAEWLAWVSLFEECYDAIKAASPTTLVYTVFQLEKMKGLGKHAGWTYPAHWQIIQDHLRNGKIDALGFTSYPYFEYQTVAQIPADYFNMLTSKLQ
;
A
#
# COMPACT_ATOMS: atom_id res chain seq x y z
N ILE A 1 -19.39 -0.87 -1.40
CA ILE A 1 -18.46 -0.11 -2.30
C ILE A 1 -18.97 1.33 -2.33
N PRO A 2 -18.13 2.34 -2.10
CA PRO A 2 -18.53 3.74 -2.13
C PRO A 2 -19.09 4.17 -3.50
N THR A 3 -20.09 5.05 -3.51
CA THR A 3 -20.73 5.54 -4.75
C THR A 3 -19.75 6.24 -5.69
N ASN A 4 -18.78 6.95 -5.14
CA ASN A 4 -17.73 7.63 -5.93
C ASN A 4 -16.81 6.65 -6.68
N ALA A 5 -16.56 5.46 -6.14
CA ALA A 5 -15.77 4.43 -6.84
C ALA A 5 -16.50 3.92 -8.09
N HIS A 6 -17.83 3.74 -8.00
CA HIS A 6 -18.63 3.37 -9.16
C HIS A 6 -18.60 4.44 -10.26
N GLN A 7 -18.77 5.71 -9.90
CA GLN A 7 -18.69 6.83 -10.84
C GLN A 7 -17.31 6.93 -11.51
N ALA A 8 -16.22 6.74 -10.73
CA ALA A 8 -14.86 6.75 -11.26
C ALA A 8 -14.63 5.63 -12.29
N MET A 9 -15.12 4.42 -12.00
CA MET A 9 -15.02 3.29 -12.93
C MET A 9 -15.84 3.49 -14.20
N GLN A 10 -17.04 4.08 -14.10
CA GLN A 10 -17.86 4.44 -15.26
C GLN A 10 -17.18 5.50 -16.14
N ALA A 11 -16.66 6.57 -15.53
CA ALA A 11 -15.92 7.60 -16.25
C ALA A 11 -14.67 7.03 -16.95
N ALA A 12 -13.91 6.17 -16.26
CA ALA A 12 -12.75 5.52 -16.84
C ALA A 12 -13.11 4.69 -18.09
N ALA A 13 -14.21 3.92 -18.02
CA ALA A 13 -14.70 3.15 -19.15
C ALA A 13 -15.15 4.05 -20.31
N GLN A 14 -15.85 5.15 -20.01
CA GLN A 14 -16.29 6.12 -21.02
C GLN A 14 -15.15 6.76 -21.80
N PHE A 15 -14.03 7.06 -21.12
CA PHE A 15 -12.86 7.70 -21.72
C PHE A 15 -11.78 6.71 -22.18
N GLY A 16 -12.00 5.42 -22.05
CA GLY A 16 -11.04 4.37 -22.46
C GLY A 16 -9.73 4.38 -21.65
N VAL A 17 -9.74 4.90 -20.41
CA VAL A 17 -8.58 4.92 -19.53
C VAL A 17 -8.61 3.75 -18.54
N LYS A 18 -7.42 3.29 -18.11
CA LYS A 18 -7.28 2.25 -17.10
C LYS A 18 -7.01 2.92 -15.75
N PRO A 19 -7.99 2.97 -14.84
CA PRO A 19 -7.80 3.60 -13.54
C PRO A 19 -6.89 2.77 -12.66
N VAL A 20 -6.10 3.46 -11.86
CA VAL A 20 -5.40 2.89 -10.71
C VAL A 20 -6.28 3.08 -9.49
N ILE A 21 -6.72 2.00 -8.87
CA ILE A 21 -7.59 2.04 -7.71
C ILE A 21 -6.80 1.67 -6.46
N GLY A 22 -6.95 2.48 -5.42
CA GLY A 22 -6.30 2.27 -4.14
C GLY A 22 -7.29 1.99 -3.01
N PHE A 23 -7.02 0.95 -2.24
CA PHE A 23 -7.64 0.71 -0.95
C PHE A 23 -6.66 1.11 0.14
N GLY A 24 -6.72 2.40 0.51
CA GLY A 24 -5.99 2.90 1.67
C GLY A 24 -6.66 2.46 2.97
N TRP A 25 -5.89 2.46 4.04
CA TRP A 25 -6.36 2.09 5.37
C TRP A 25 -5.67 2.92 6.47
N SER A 26 -4.95 3.98 6.12
CA SER A 26 -4.25 4.81 7.11
C SER A 26 -4.80 6.22 7.16
N SER A 27 -4.81 6.79 8.36
CA SER A 27 -5.19 8.18 8.66
C SER A 27 -4.06 9.19 8.41
N GLY A 28 -3.03 8.84 7.67
CA GLY A 28 -1.86 9.70 7.42
C GLY A 28 -0.69 9.50 8.37
N ASP A 29 -0.90 8.95 9.55
CA ASP A 29 0.12 8.57 10.54
C ASP A 29 0.43 7.05 10.52
N GLY A 30 -0.18 6.31 9.61
CA GLY A 30 0.01 4.88 9.42
C GLY A 30 -0.96 4.02 10.23
N ILE A 31 -1.86 4.61 11.02
CA ILE A 31 -2.84 3.88 11.82
C ILE A 31 -4.03 3.48 10.94
N PRO A 32 -4.47 2.21 10.94
CA PRO A 32 -5.65 1.80 10.20
C PRO A 32 -6.93 2.50 10.66
N ASP A 33 -7.69 3.05 9.71
CA ASP A 33 -9.01 3.65 9.97
C ASP A 33 -10.13 2.61 10.06
N LEU A 34 -9.81 1.34 9.86
CA LEU A 34 -10.75 0.24 9.84
C LEU A 34 -11.06 -0.22 11.27
N ALA A 35 -11.88 0.55 11.95
CA ALA A 35 -12.32 0.17 13.30
C ALA A 35 -13.15 -1.12 13.28
N SER A 36 -12.85 -2.02 14.21
CA SER A 36 -13.67 -3.17 14.51
C SER A 36 -14.79 -2.79 15.48
N THR A 37 -15.97 -3.36 15.31
CA THR A 37 -17.06 -3.22 16.27
C THR A 37 -16.88 -4.12 17.49
N SER A 38 -16.22 -5.26 17.34
CA SER A 38 -15.94 -6.22 18.42
C SER A 38 -14.74 -5.79 19.29
N GLU A 39 -13.73 -5.16 18.69
CA GLU A 39 -12.51 -4.70 19.36
C GLU A 39 -12.14 -3.26 18.96
N PRO A 40 -12.90 -2.24 19.35
CA PRO A 40 -12.69 -0.87 18.87
C PRO A 40 -11.31 -0.28 19.24
N SER A 41 -10.67 -0.80 20.30
CA SER A 41 -9.33 -0.38 20.74
C SER A 41 -8.19 -1.09 20.01
N ASN A 42 -8.47 -2.20 19.32
CA ASN A 42 -7.48 -2.93 18.51
C ASN A 42 -7.48 -2.41 17.07
N ASN A 43 -6.75 -1.33 16.85
CA ASN A 43 -6.63 -0.67 15.55
C ASN A 43 -5.45 -1.23 14.75
N SER A 44 -5.34 -2.54 14.67
CA SER A 44 -4.28 -3.23 13.93
C SER A 44 -4.81 -4.38 13.07
N PHE A 45 -3.98 -4.87 12.16
CA PHE A 45 -4.33 -6.02 11.31
C PHE A 45 -4.20 -7.39 12.03
N THR A 46 -3.93 -7.40 13.32
CA THR A 46 -4.13 -8.58 14.17
C THR A 46 -5.62 -8.81 14.53
N ASN A 47 -6.46 -7.77 14.39
CA ASN A 47 -7.89 -7.85 14.59
C ASN A 47 -8.58 -8.61 13.44
N MET A 48 -9.19 -9.74 13.76
CA MET A 48 -9.79 -10.64 12.76
C MET A 48 -10.99 -10.02 12.03
N GLU A 49 -11.81 -9.22 12.70
CA GLU A 49 -12.95 -8.54 12.07
C GLU A 49 -12.45 -7.49 11.05
N THR A 50 -11.44 -6.71 11.40
CA THR A 50 -10.80 -5.76 10.50
C THR A 50 -10.26 -6.47 9.26
N ARG A 51 -9.57 -7.61 9.42
CA ARG A 51 -9.05 -8.42 8.30
C ARG A 51 -10.17 -8.91 7.39
N GLN A 52 -11.21 -9.50 7.97
CA GLN A 52 -12.35 -10.03 7.21
C GLN A 52 -13.06 -8.94 6.42
N ASN A 53 -13.31 -7.80 7.04
CA ASN A 53 -13.98 -6.66 6.41
C ASN A 53 -13.15 -6.09 5.25
N PHE A 54 -11.84 -5.91 5.45
CA PHE A 54 -10.96 -5.41 4.39
C PHE A 54 -10.90 -6.38 3.20
N ARG A 55 -10.66 -7.67 3.46
CA ARG A 55 -10.63 -8.71 2.43
C ARG A 55 -11.96 -8.79 1.66
N ALA A 56 -13.09 -8.78 2.36
CA ALA A 56 -14.41 -8.82 1.73
C ALA A 56 -14.66 -7.62 0.82
N MET A 57 -14.26 -6.42 1.26
CA MET A 57 -14.40 -5.18 0.49
C MET A 57 -13.58 -5.22 -0.80
N VAL A 58 -12.31 -5.60 -0.74
CA VAL A 58 -11.45 -5.63 -1.94
C VAL A 58 -11.86 -6.74 -2.91
N ALA A 59 -12.27 -7.91 -2.39
CA ALA A 59 -12.77 -9.01 -3.21
C ALA A 59 -14.08 -8.62 -3.95
N ALA A 60 -15.03 -8.00 -3.25
CA ALA A 60 -16.27 -7.52 -3.85
C ALA A 60 -16.02 -6.49 -4.96
N PHE A 61 -15.03 -5.59 -4.75
CA PHE A 61 -14.64 -4.63 -5.78
C PHE A 61 -14.04 -5.32 -7.01
N ALA A 62 -13.15 -6.28 -6.81
CA ALA A 62 -12.52 -7.03 -7.91
C ALA A 62 -13.56 -7.83 -8.73
N VAL A 63 -14.55 -8.45 -8.06
CA VAL A 63 -15.68 -9.14 -8.73
C VAL A 63 -16.50 -8.19 -9.59
N GLN A 64 -16.79 -6.99 -9.07
CA GLN A 64 -17.70 -6.06 -9.73
C GLN A 64 -17.05 -5.32 -10.91
N TYR A 65 -15.78 -4.95 -10.81
CA TYR A 65 -15.17 -4.00 -11.74
C TYR A 65 -14.00 -4.54 -12.56
N HIS A 66 -13.39 -5.66 -12.17
CA HIS A 66 -12.21 -6.24 -12.82
C HIS A 66 -11.16 -5.17 -13.17
N PRO A 67 -10.66 -4.37 -12.20
CA PRO A 67 -9.79 -3.24 -12.48
C PRO A 67 -8.45 -3.70 -13.04
N ALA A 68 -7.82 -2.90 -13.91
CA ALA A 68 -6.50 -3.22 -14.44
C ALA A 68 -5.41 -3.18 -13.34
N TYR A 69 -5.51 -2.20 -12.42
CA TYR A 69 -4.54 -1.96 -11.35
C TYR A 69 -5.26 -1.75 -10.04
N LEU A 70 -4.80 -2.44 -9.00
CA LEU A 70 -5.35 -2.34 -7.66
C LEU A 70 -4.22 -2.34 -6.64
N PHE A 71 -4.05 -1.26 -5.88
CA PHE A 71 -3.10 -1.27 -4.78
C PHE A 71 -3.80 -1.34 -3.43
N LEU A 72 -3.18 -2.09 -2.51
CA LEU A 72 -3.64 -2.28 -1.15
C LEU A 72 -2.65 -1.62 -0.19
N GLY A 73 -3.14 -0.70 0.61
CA GLY A 73 -2.35 0.12 1.49
C GLY A 73 -1.52 1.19 0.75
N ASN A 74 -1.60 2.42 1.24
CA ASN A 74 -0.78 3.53 0.76
C ASN A 74 0.29 3.86 1.79
N GLU A 75 1.55 3.98 1.33
CA GLU A 75 2.69 4.27 2.19
C GLU A 75 2.81 3.31 3.39
N THR A 76 2.66 2.00 3.12
CA THR A 76 2.54 0.94 4.14
C THR A 76 3.73 0.83 5.06
N ASN A 77 4.90 1.34 4.65
CA ASN A 77 6.06 1.46 5.53
C ASN A 77 5.87 2.47 6.68
N SER A 78 4.87 3.36 6.62
CA SER A 78 4.46 4.15 7.78
C SER A 78 3.88 3.27 8.89
N TYR A 79 3.11 2.24 8.51
CA TYR A 79 2.61 1.24 9.45
C TYR A 79 3.77 0.43 10.07
N PHE A 80 4.74 0.02 9.25
CA PHE A 80 5.91 -0.71 9.73
C PHE A 80 6.69 0.06 10.82
N VAL A 81 6.90 1.37 10.66
CA VAL A 81 7.70 2.16 11.61
C VAL A 81 6.92 2.57 12.87
N THR A 82 5.60 2.44 12.89
CA THR A 82 4.74 2.82 14.01
C THR A 82 4.15 1.64 14.78
N HIS A 83 4.27 0.43 14.26
CA HIS A 83 3.68 -0.79 14.83
C HIS A 83 4.74 -1.85 15.10
N THR A 84 4.36 -2.89 15.82
CA THR A 84 5.23 -4.04 16.11
C THR A 84 5.48 -4.88 14.86
N GLN A 85 6.55 -5.68 14.89
CA GLN A 85 6.84 -6.65 13.84
C GLN A 85 5.69 -7.65 13.64
N ALA A 86 5.01 -8.05 14.70
CA ALA A 86 3.87 -8.96 14.60
C ALA A 86 2.69 -8.34 13.85
N GLU A 87 2.39 -7.06 14.10
CA GLU A 87 1.35 -6.32 13.40
C GLU A 87 1.71 -6.08 11.94
N TRP A 88 2.98 -5.77 11.65
CA TRP A 88 3.48 -5.68 10.26
C TRP A 88 3.28 -7.00 9.50
N LEU A 89 3.68 -8.13 10.09
CA LEU A 89 3.49 -9.43 9.46
C LEU A 89 2.01 -9.82 9.32
N ALA A 90 1.15 -9.35 10.22
CA ALA A 90 -0.30 -9.51 10.08
C ALA A 90 -0.84 -8.74 8.86
N TRP A 91 -0.31 -7.52 8.59
CA TRP A 91 -0.62 -6.79 7.36
C TRP A 91 -0.14 -7.55 6.11
N VAL A 92 1.12 -8.01 6.09
CA VAL A 92 1.66 -8.79 4.95
C VAL A 92 0.80 -10.02 4.66
N SER A 93 0.44 -10.78 5.70
CA SER A 93 -0.45 -11.94 5.58
C SER A 93 -1.83 -11.56 5.03
N LEU A 94 -2.43 -10.45 5.49
CA LEU A 94 -3.71 -9.98 4.96
C LEU A 94 -3.59 -9.56 3.49
N PHE A 95 -2.50 -8.91 3.10
CA PHE A 95 -2.23 -8.56 1.71
C PHE A 95 -2.24 -9.80 0.82
N GLU A 96 -1.58 -10.88 1.25
CA GLU A 96 -1.54 -12.16 0.52
C GLU A 96 -2.93 -12.82 0.41
N GLU A 97 -3.73 -12.78 1.47
CA GLU A 97 -5.11 -13.27 1.44
C GLU A 97 -5.98 -12.46 0.47
N CYS A 98 -5.79 -11.13 0.44
CA CYS A 98 -6.47 -10.25 -0.51
C CYS A 98 -6.00 -10.51 -1.94
N TYR A 99 -4.69 -10.71 -2.16
CA TYR A 99 -4.14 -11.07 -3.46
C TYR A 99 -4.82 -12.31 -4.03
N ASP A 100 -4.89 -13.39 -3.26
CA ASP A 100 -5.55 -14.63 -3.68
C ASP A 100 -7.03 -14.39 -4.03
N ALA A 101 -7.76 -13.65 -3.19
CA ALA A 101 -9.17 -13.34 -3.42
C ALA A 101 -9.39 -12.48 -4.68
N ILE A 102 -8.51 -11.49 -4.92
CA ILE A 102 -8.57 -10.66 -6.12
C ILE A 102 -8.25 -11.49 -7.36
N LYS A 103 -7.18 -12.30 -7.34
CA LYS A 103 -6.79 -13.14 -8.46
C LYS A 103 -7.83 -14.20 -8.82
N ALA A 104 -8.53 -14.74 -7.83
CA ALA A 104 -9.67 -15.65 -8.06
C ALA A 104 -10.84 -14.95 -8.78
N ALA A 105 -11.09 -13.68 -8.47
CA ALA A 105 -12.19 -12.90 -9.05
C ALA A 105 -11.80 -12.22 -10.38
N SER A 106 -10.56 -11.75 -10.50
CA SER A 106 -10.04 -10.99 -11.63
C SER A 106 -8.55 -11.32 -11.87
N PRO A 107 -8.25 -12.42 -12.57
CA PRO A 107 -6.88 -12.92 -12.75
C PRO A 107 -5.92 -11.94 -13.42
N THR A 108 -6.43 -11.03 -14.24
CA THR A 108 -5.65 -10.03 -14.98
C THR A 108 -5.36 -8.75 -14.22
N THR A 109 -6.02 -8.54 -13.05
CA THR A 109 -5.74 -7.37 -12.20
C THR A 109 -4.31 -7.43 -11.67
N LEU A 110 -3.53 -6.37 -11.87
CA LEU A 110 -2.23 -6.21 -11.24
C LEU A 110 -2.41 -5.69 -9.80
N VAL A 111 -1.99 -6.50 -8.83
CA VAL A 111 -2.14 -6.24 -7.40
C VAL A 111 -0.79 -5.87 -6.79
N TYR A 112 -0.74 -4.76 -6.06
CA TYR A 112 0.50 -4.27 -5.46
C TYR A 112 0.25 -3.45 -4.19
N THR A 113 1.32 -3.10 -3.48
CA THR A 113 1.31 -2.15 -2.36
C THR A 113 2.19 -0.94 -2.67
N VAL A 114 2.03 0.14 -1.92
CA VAL A 114 2.75 1.39 -2.12
C VAL A 114 3.57 1.72 -0.87
N PHE A 115 4.85 2.07 -1.08
CA PHE A 115 5.77 2.53 -0.06
C PHE A 115 6.11 4.01 -0.24
N GLN A 116 6.42 4.70 0.82
CA GLN A 116 6.94 6.06 0.79
C GLN A 116 8.48 5.98 0.68
N LEU A 117 9.02 6.46 -0.44
CA LEU A 117 10.42 6.24 -0.84
C LEU A 117 11.42 6.85 0.13
N GLU A 118 11.18 8.07 0.60
CA GLU A 118 12.10 8.77 1.50
C GLU A 118 12.22 8.03 2.84
N LYS A 119 11.11 7.54 3.39
CA LYS A 119 11.15 6.69 4.60
C LYS A 119 11.91 5.38 4.34
N MET A 120 11.70 4.73 3.19
CA MET A 120 12.46 3.52 2.81
C MET A 120 13.96 3.77 2.79
N LYS A 121 14.38 4.97 2.37
CA LYS A 121 15.78 5.40 2.32
C LYS A 121 16.34 5.88 3.65
N GLY A 122 15.51 6.07 4.67
CA GLY A 122 15.92 6.73 5.91
C GLY A 122 16.17 8.23 5.74
N LEU A 123 15.45 8.86 4.81
CA LEU A 123 15.49 10.29 4.54
C LEU A 123 14.26 10.98 5.15
N GLY A 124 14.29 12.33 5.24
CA GLY A 124 13.14 13.11 5.70
C GLY A 124 13.46 14.06 6.84
N LYS A 125 14.67 14.60 6.88
CA LYS A 125 15.09 15.55 7.93
C LYS A 125 14.22 16.79 8.02
N HIS A 126 13.66 17.27 6.90
CA HIS A 126 12.74 18.42 6.89
C HIS A 126 11.31 18.05 7.31
N ALA A 127 10.97 16.76 7.31
CA ALA A 127 9.73 16.24 7.87
C ALA A 127 9.86 15.83 9.35
N GLY A 128 11.06 15.97 9.93
CA GLY A 128 11.34 15.55 11.32
C GLY A 128 11.43 14.03 11.49
N TRP A 129 11.62 13.28 10.42
CA TRP A 129 11.73 11.81 10.49
C TRP A 129 13.14 11.39 10.89
N THR A 130 13.21 10.37 11.75
CA THR A 130 14.45 9.80 12.27
C THR A 130 14.55 8.29 12.05
N TYR A 131 13.73 7.75 11.14
CA TYR A 131 13.72 6.32 10.84
C TYR A 131 14.97 5.90 10.09
N PRO A 132 15.58 4.75 10.44
CA PRO A 132 16.64 4.18 9.61
C PRO A 132 16.06 3.68 8.28
N ALA A 133 16.90 3.51 7.28
CA ALA A 133 16.51 2.84 6.05
C ALA A 133 16.04 1.40 6.34
N HIS A 134 14.93 0.98 5.70
CA HIS A 134 14.29 -0.31 6.02
C HIS A 134 13.85 -1.09 4.76
N TRP A 135 14.72 -1.17 3.77
CA TRP A 135 14.48 -1.87 2.51
C TRP A 135 14.11 -3.35 2.65
N GLN A 136 14.51 -3.98 3.77
CA GLN A 136 14.26 -5.39 4.05
C GLN A 136 12.76 -5.76 4.06
N ILE A 137 11.86 -4.80 4.35
CA ILE A 137 10.42 -5.07 4.40
C ILE A 137 9.81 -5.40 3.04
N ILE A 138 10.48 -5.03 1.94
CA ILE A 138 10.06 -5.44 0.60
C ILE A 138 10.10 -6.96 0.47
N GLN A 139 11.09 -7.62 1.06
CA GLN A 139 11.23 -9.07 1.02
C GLN A 139 10.08 -9.80 1.71
N ASP A 140 9.44 -9.17 2.70
CA ASP A 140 8.26 -9.75 3.34
C ASP A 140 7.11 -9.91 2.34
N HIS A 141 6.92 -8.96 1.42
CA HIS A 141 5.94 -9.06 0.34
C HIS A 141 6.39 -9.93 -0.84
N LEU A 142 7.68 -9.99 -1.15
CA LEU A 142 8.18 -10.77 -2.29
C LEU A 142 8.28 -12.27 -2.00
N ARG A 143 8.41 -12.65 -0.73
CA ARG A 143 8.72 -14.02 -0.26
C ARG A 143 7.83 -15.10 -0.88
N ASN A 144 6.54 -14.85 -1.00
CA ASN A 144 5.56 -15.83 -1.45
C ASN A 144 5.09 -15.59 -2.90
N GLY A 145 5.67 -14.62 -3.60
CA GLY A 145 5.31 -14.29 -4.99
C GLY A 145 3.86 -13.79 -5.16
N LYS A 146 3.22 -13.33 -4.08
CA LYS A 146 1.84 -12.84 -4.11
C LYS A 146 1.78 -11.32 -4.23
N ILE A 147 2.51 -10.79 -5.20
CA ILE A 147 2.53 -9.36 -5.55
C ILE A 147 2.95 -9.23 -7.01
N ASP A 148 2.29 -8.38 -7.78
CA ASP A 148 2.59 -8.22 -9.20
C ASP A 148 3.51 -7.03 -9.48
N ALA A 149 3.55 -6.03 -8.58
CA ALA A 149 4.37 -4.83 -8.71
C ALA A 149 4.61 -4.19 -7.34
N LEU A 150 5.49 -3.21 -7.28
CA LEU A 150 5.70 -2.34 -6.12
C LEU A 150 5.47 -0.89 -6.55
N GLY A 151 4.69 -0.15 -5.76
CA GLY A 151 4.50 1.29 -5.94
C GLY A 151 5.36 2.09 -4.97
N PHE A 152 5.74 3.30 -5.38
CA PHE A 152 6.41 4.24 -4.51
C PHE A 152 5.81 5.63 -4.67
N THR A 153 5.45 6.26 -3.56
CA THR A 153 5.30 7.72 -3.49
C THR A 153 6.68 8.33 -3.25
N SER A 154 6.92 9.52 -3.79
CA SER A 154 8.20 10.20 -3.60
C SER A 154 7.99 11.70 -3.47
N TYR A 155 8.57 12.23 -2.42
CA TYR A 155 8.49 13.64 -2.04
C TYR A 155 9.89 14.15 -1.63
N PRO A 156 10.80 14.37 -2.57
CA PRO A 156 12.19 14.74 -2.27
C PRO A 156 12.33 15.98 -1.37
N TYR A 157 11.33 16.85 -1.34
CA TYR A 157 11.30 18.03 -0.47
C TYR A 157 11.27 17.70 1.04
N PHE A 158 10.96 16.47 1.42
CA PHE A 158 11.12 16.03 2.81
C PHE A 158 12.58 15.94 3.24
N GLU A 159 13.50 15.84 2.29
CA GLU A 159 14.95 15.78 2.55
C GLU A 159 15.71 16.99 1.99
N TYR A 160 15.33 17.50 0.80
CA TYR A 160 16.07 18.52 0.05
C TYR A 160 15.28 19.82 -0.03
N GLN A 161 15.96 20.97 0.13
CA GLN A 161 15.32 22.28 0.05
C GLN A 161 15.18 22.80 -1.39
N THR A 162 16.05 22.34 -2.28
CA THR A 162 16.05 22.75 -3.68
C THR A 162 16.22 21.56 -4.61
N VAL A 163 15.73 21.67 -5.84
CA VAL A 163 15.86 20.63 -6.87
C VAL A 163 17.34 20.32 -7.17
N ALA A 164 18.21 21.31 -7.12
CA ALA A 164 19.65 21.13 -7.37
C ALA A 164 20.37 20.25 -6.33
N GLN A 165 19.78 20.06 -5.15
CA GLN A 165 20.31 19.20 -4.09
C GLN A 165 19.90 17.73 -4.26
N ILE A 166 18.90 17.44 -5.11
CA ILE A 166 18.44 16.06 -5.34
C ILE A 166 19.52 15.33 -6.17
N PRO A 167 20.08 14.22 -5.70
CA PRO A 167 21.08 13.47 -6.46
C PRO A 167 20.54 13.02 -7.83
N ALA A 168 21.37 13.06 -8.86
CA ALA A 168 20.97 12.64 -10.21
C ALA A 168 20.53 11.17 -10.29
N ASP A 169 21.06 10.33 -9.39
CA ASP A 169 20.76 8.91 -9.26
C ASP A 169 19.66 8.61 -8.23
N TYR A 170 18.89 9.63 -7.82
CA TYR A 170 17.92 9.53 -6.74
C TYR A 170 16.98 8.33 -6.85
N PHE A 171 16.56 7.97 -8.05
CA PHE A 171 15.66 6.83 -8.31
C PHE A 171 16.40 5.53 -8.71
N ASN A 172 17.69 5.58 -9.02
CA ASN A 172 18.43 4.43 -9.55
C ASN A 172 18.57 3.29 -8.54
N MET A 173 18.56 3.61 -7.23
CA MET A 173 18.65 2.59 -6.17
C MET A 173 17.47 1.61 -6.15
N LEU A 174 16.32 1.97 -6.72
CA LEU A 174 15.13 1.10 -6.69
C LEU A 174 15.43 -0.25 -7.34
N THR A 175 16.06 -0.24 -8.52
CA THR A 175 16.40 -1.47 -9.24
C THR A 175 17.42 -2.35 -8.51
N SER A 176 18.39 -1.76 -7.82
CA SER A 176 19.42 -2.51 -7.07
C SER A 176 18.91 -3.11 -5.75
N LYS A 177 17.77 -2.64 -5.23
CA LYS A 177 17.16 -3.15 -3.99
C LYS A 177 16.07 -4.19 -4.23
N LEU A 178 15.67 -4.37 -5.49
CA LEU A 178 14.65 -5.34 -5.91
C LEU A 178 15.27 -6.63 -6.50
N GLN A 179 16.57 -6.70 -6.62
CA GLN A 179 17.35 -7.88 -6.99
C GLN A 179 17.75 -8.65 -5.73
#